data_735e776b95066a49b4bb10d122de4be7
#
_entry.id   735e776b95066a49b4bb10d122de4be7
#
_cell.length_a   1.000
_cell.length_b   1.000
_cell.length_c   1.000
_cell.angle_alpha   90.00
_cell.angle_beta   90.00
_cell.angle_gamma   90.00
#
_symmetry.space_group_name_H-M   'P 1'
#
loop_
_entity.id
_entity.type
_entity.pdbx_description
1 polymer ?
#
loop_
_entity_poly.entity_id
_entity_poly.type
_entity_poly.pdbx_seq_one_letter_code
_entity_poly.pdbx_strand_id
1 'polypeptide(L)'
;MESWKVNLISVWFGCFFTGLAISQILPFLPLYVSQLGVTSHEALSMWSGLTFSVTFLVSAIVSPMWGSLADRKGRKLMLLRASLGMAIAILLQAFANNVWQLFILRAVMGLTSGYIPNAMALVASQVPRERSGWALSTLSTAQISGVIGGPLLGGFLADHVGLRAVFFITAILLTVSFLVTLFLIKEGARPQVSKAERLSGKAVFASLTHPGLVISLFFTTLVIQLCNGSIGPILALFIKSMAPDSNNIAFLAGMIAAVPGISALISAPRLGKLGDRIGTSRILLATLCCAVVMFFAMSFVTSPLQLGVLRFLLGFADGAMLP
;
A
#
# COMPACT_ATOMS: atom_id res chain seq x y z
N MET A 1 -1.80 27.04 -17.00
CA MET A 1 -2.19 26.34 -15.76
C MET A 1 -1.18 26.68 -14.67
N GLU A 2 -1.61 26.97 -13.44
CA GLU A 2 -0.70 27.19 -12.32
C GLU A 2 0.18 25.92 -12.13
N SER A 3 1.48 26.11 -11.92
CA SER A 3 2.46 25.01 -11.92
C SER A 3 2.13 23.90 -10.92
N TRP A 4 1.54 24.24 -9.76
CA TRP A 4 1.15 23.27 -8.77
C TRP A 4 -0.01 22.35 -9.20
N LYS A 5 -0.92 22.84 -10.08
CA LYS A 5 -2.02 22.01 -10.64
C LYS A 5 -1.48 20.92 -11.58
N VAL A 6 -0.48 21.28 -12.42
CA VAL A 6 0.19 20.31 -13.30
C VAL A 6 0.92 19.27 -12.44
N ASN A 7 1.64 19.73 -11.42
CA ASN A 7 2.32 18.85 -10.49
C ASN A 7 1.35 17.91 -9.77
N LEU A 8 0.21 18.43 -9.29
CA LEU A 8 -0.81 17.63 -8.60
C LEU A 8 -1.34 16.50 -9.49
N ILE A 9 -1.70 16.80 -10.74
CA ILE A 9 -2.19 15.80 -11.70
C ILE A 9 -1.11 14.76 -12.00
N SER A 10 0.12 15.21 -12.26
CA SER A 10 1.24 14.31 -12.56
C SER A 10 1.55 13.36 -11.41
N VAL A 11 1.57 13.89 -10.19
CA VAL A 11 1.81 13.11 -8.98
C VAL A 11 0.62 12.22 -8.65
N TRP A 12 -0.61 12.63 -9.00
CA TRP A 12 -1.81 11.80 -8.85
C TRP A 12 -1.66 10.49 -9.63
N PHE A 13 -1.30 10.54 -10.91
CA PHE A 13 -1.02 9.34 -11.71
C PHE A 13 0.13 8.51 -11.13
N GLY A 14 1.18 9.16 -10.65
CA GLY A 14 2.29 8.46 -10.00
C GLY A 14 1.88 7.73 -8.72
N CYS A 15 1.05 8.32 -7.88
CA CYS A 15 0.49 7.68 -6.68
C CYS A 15 -0.46 6.53 -7.05
N PHE A 16 -1.28 6.69 -8.10
CA PHE A 16 -2.15 5.64 -8.61
C PHE A 16 -1.35 4.42 -9.08
N PHE A 17 -0.36 4.61 -9.96
CA PHE A 17 0.47 3.52 -10.46
C PHE A 17 1.32 2.88 -9.37
N THR A 18 1.80 3.65 -8.40
CA THR A 18 2.53 3.12 -7.24
C THR A 18 1.62 2.28 -6.34
N GLY A 19 0.41 2.76 -6.06
CA GLY A 19 -0.61 2.02 -5.30
C GLY A 19 -0.98 0.70 -5.98
N LEU A 20 -1.19 0.75 -7.30
CA LEU A 20 -1.44 -0.42 -8.13
C LEU A 20 -0.25 -1.40 -8.09
N ALA A 21 0.98 -0.92 -8.24
CA ALA A 21 2.19 -1.73 -8.22
C ALA A 21 2.41 -2.47 -6.89
N ILE A 22 2.09 -1.83 -5.77
CA ILE A 22 2.26 -2.42 -4.45
C ILE A 22 1.22 -3.51 -4.19
N SER A 23 -0.02 -3.30 -4.64
CA SER A 23 -1.16 -4.15 -4.26
C SER A 23 -1.45 -5.30 -5.23
N GLN A 24 -1.12 -5.15 -6.53
CA GLN A 24 -1.56 -6.11 -7.55
C GLN A 24 -0.96 -7.51 -7.42
N ILE A 25 0.27 -7.65 -6.92
CA ILE A 25 0.97 -8.94 -6.84
C ILE A 25 0.61 -9.69 -5.56
N LEU A 26 0.18 -8.96 -4.54
CA LEU A 26 -0.01 -9.48 -3.19
C LEU A 26 -0.93 -10.70 -3.11
N PRO A 27 -2.13 -10.70 -3.72
CA PRO A 27 -3.08 -11.81 -3.58
C PRO A 27 -2.62 -13.12 -4.20
N PHE A 28 -1.78 -13.09 -5.24
CA PHE A 28 -1.31 -14.28 -5.95
C PHE A 28 0.20 -14.52 -5.81
N LEU A 29 0.85 -13.83 -4.87
CA LEU A 29 2.26 -14.05 -4.55
C LEU A 29 2.59 -15.53 -4.28
N PRO A 30 1.76 -16.31 -3.54
CA PRO A 30 2.01 -17.74 -3.35
C PRO A 30 1.99 -18.54 -4.64
N LEU A 31 1.16 -18.18 -5.61
CA LEU A 31 1.11 -18.84 -6.90
C LEU A 31 2.42 -18.62 -7.67
N TYR A 32 2.99 -17.43 -7.57
CA TYR A 32 4.29 -17.14 -8.17
C TYR A 32 5.43 -17.87 -7.45
N VAL A 33 5.42 -17.90 -6.12
CA VAL A 33 6.38 -18.68 -5.32
C VAL A 33 6.32 -20.17 -5.66
N SER A 34 5.14 -20.72 -5.93
CA SER A 34 4.98 -22.11 -6.41
C SER A 34 5.63 -22.32 -7.78
N GLN A 35 5.51 -21.38 -8.71
CA GLN A 35 6.20 -21.45 -10.01
C GLN A 35 7.73 -21.40 -9.90
N LEU A 36 8.25 -20.85 -8.80
CA LEU A 36 9.69 -20.80 -8.51
C LEU A 36 10.23 -22.07 -7.83
N GLY A 37 9.44 -23.16 -7.81
CA GLY A 37 9.86 -24.48 -7.36
C GLY A 37 9.56 -24.80 -5.89
N VAL A 38 8.81 -23.96 -5.18
CA VAL A 38 8.38 -24.27 -3.82
C VAL A 38 7.06 -25.07 -3.89
N THR A 39 7.03 -26.28 -3.34
CA THR A 39 5.90 -27.22 -3.52
C THR A 39 5.12 -27.48 -2.22
N SER A 40 5.76 -27.45 -1.04
CA SER A 40 5.04 -27.73 0.21
C SER A 40 4.17 -26.55 0.62
N HIS A 41 2.98 -26.83 1.14
CA HIS A 41 2.02 -25.81 1.57
C HIS A 41 2.60 -24.90 2.66
N GLU A 42 3.35 -25.47 3.60
CA GLU A 42 4.00 -24.71 4.67
C GLU A 42 5.08 -23.77 4.13
N ALA A 43 5.94 -24.28 3.23
CA ALA A 43 6.98 -23.46 2.61
C ALA A 43 6.39 -22.36 1.71
N LEU A 44 5.29 -22.62 0.99
CA LEU A 44 4.59 -21.61 0.19
C LEU A 44 4.08 -20.46 1.08
N SER A 45 3.44 -20.77 2.21
CA SER A 45 2.94 -19.77 3.15
C SER A 45 4.10 -18.99 3.78
N MET A 46 5.15 -19.68 4.22
CA MET A 46 6.34 -19.07 4.81
C MET A 46 7.05 -18.13 3.82
N TRP A 47 7.37 -18.59 2.62
CA TRP A 47 8.07 -17.77 1.61
C TRP A 47 7.23 -16.61 1.11
N SER A 48 5.92 -16.78 0.98
CA SER A 48 5.02 -15.68 0.61
C SER A 48 5.00 -14.60 1.69
N GLY A 49 4.92 -14.98 2.95
CA GLY A 49 5.01 -14.07 4.08
C GLY A 49 6.37 -13.36 4.15
N LEU A 50 7.49 -14.09 4.00
CA LEU A 50 8.84 -13.53 4.04
C LEU A 50 9.09 -12.55 2.90
N THR A 51 8.74 -12.91 1.66
CA THR A 51 8.92 -12.05 0.48
C THR A 51 8.04 -10.81 0.54
N PHE A 52 6.86 -10.90 1.14
CA PHE A 52 6.03 -9.73 1.42
C PHE A 52 6.66 -8.84 2.50
N SER A 53 6.97 -9.42 3.64
CA SER A 53 7.43 -8.67 4.83
C SER A 53 8.76 -7.97 4.61
N VAL A 54 9.71 -8.58 3.88
CA VAL A 54 11.04 -7.99 3.65
C VAL A 54 10.96 -6.65 2.93
N THR A 55 10.00 -6.48 2.01
CA THR A 55 9.79 -5.20 1.31
C THR A 55 9.48 -4.07 2.29
N PHE A 56 8.55 -4.32 3.21
CA PHE A 56 8.15 -3.31 4.20
C PHE A 56 9.21 -3.10 5.28
N LEU A 57 9.87 -4.17 5.71
CA LEU A 57 10.95 -4.10 6.70
C LEU A 57 12.11 -3.23 6.19
N VAL A 58 12.59 -3.50 4.98
CA VAL A 58 13.66 -2.71 4.36
C VAL A 58 13.21 -1.27 4.13
N SER A 59 11.98 -1.07 3.65
CA SER A 59 11.40 0.27 3.46
C SER A 59 11.36 1.06 4.78
N ALA A 60 10.94 0.44 5.88
CA ALA A 60 10.90 1.07 7.20
C ALA A 60 12.30 1.50 7.67
N ILE A 61 13.30 0.61 7.52
CA ILE A 61 14.69 0.88 7.92
C ILE A 61 15.29 2.05 7.14
N VAL A 62 15.04 2.12 5.82
CA VAL A 62 15.66 3.15 4.97
C VAL A 62 14.86 4.45 4.88
N SER A 63 13.59 4.45 5.31
CA SER A 63 12.69 5.61 5.22
C SER A 63 13.26 6.88 5.85
N PRO A 64 13.87 6.87 7.06
CA PRO A 64 14.47 8.08 7.65
C PRO A 64 15.63 8.64 6.81
N MET A 65 16.43 7.75 6.20
CA MET A 65 17.55 8.14 5.33
C MET A 65 17.03 8.86 4.07
N TRP A 66 16.00 8.29 3.42
CA TRP A 66 15.40 8.89 2.24
C TRP A 66 14.65 10.19 2.55
N GLY A 67 13.99 10.28 3.71
CA GLY A 67 13.38 11.53 4.18
C GLY A 67 14.41 12.65 4.34
N SER A 68 15.52 12.37 5.03
CA SER A 68 16.63 13.33 5.18
C SER A 68 17.23 13.74 3.84
N LEU A 69 17.37 12.82 2.90
CA LEU A 69 17.89 13.11 1.56
C LEU A 69 16.89 13.94 0.74
N ALA A 70 15.59 13.69 0.88
CA ALA A 70 14.53 14.47 0.25
C ALA A 70 14.57 15.94 0.67
N ASP A 71 14.83 16.21 1.97
CA ASP A 71 14.93 17.56 2.50
C ASP A 71 16.20 18.29 1.98
N ARG A 72 17.26 17.54 1.67
CA ARG A 72 18.53 18.12 1.16
C ARG A 72 18.54 18.26 -0.37
N LYS A 73 18.15 17.20 -1.09
CA LYS A 73 18.30 17.12 -2.56
C LYS A 73 17.01 17.40 -3.33
N GLY A 74 15.87 17.51 -2.63
CA GLY A 74 14.57 17.82 -3.21
C GLY A 74 13.65 16.62 -3.40
N ARG A 75 12.36 16.90 -3.43
CA ARG A 75 11.29 15.89 -3.52
C ARG A 75 11.18 15.27 -4.90
N LYS A 76 11.38 16.06 -5.97
CA LYS A 76 11.37 15.55 -7.36
C LYS A 76 12.40 14.45 -7.57
N LEU A 77 13.64 14.64 -7.09
CA LEU A 77 14.69 13.64 -7.20
C LEU A 77 14.31 12.34 -6.48
N MET A 78 13.65 12.44 -5.32
CA MET A 78 13.18 11.26 -4.59
C MET A 78 12.04 10.55 -5.29
N LEU A 79 11.15 11.26 -5.97
CA LEU A 79 10.09 10.67 -6.80
C LEU A 79 10.70 9.92 -8.00
N LEU A 80 11.66 10.52 -8.69
CA LEU A 80 12.38 9.89 -9.81
C LEU A 80 13.10 8.62 -9.38
N ARG A 81 13.85 8.70 -8.28
CA ARG A 81 14.54 7.54 -7.71
C ARG A 81 13.56 6.41 -7.37
N ALA A 82 12.44 6.75 -6.70
CA ALA A 82 11.47 5.75 -6.26
C ALA A 82 10.78 5.09 -7.46
N SER A 83 10.28 5.85 -8.43
CA SER A 83 9.58 5.29 -9.59
C SER A 83 10.50 4.43 -10.46
N LEU A 84 11.72 4.92 -10.77
CA LEU A 84 12.68 4.16 -11.58
C LEU A 84 13.20 2.92 -10.83
N GLY A 85 13.56 3.08 -9.56
CA GLY A 85 14.09 1.97 -8.75
C GLY A 85 13.05 0.86 -8.55
N MET A 86 11.78 1.22 -8.28
CA MET A 86 10.69 0.24 -8.22
C MET A 86 10.42 -0.40 -9.57
N ALA A 87 10.44 0.37 -10.68
CA ALA A 87 10.24 -0.18 -12.03
C ALA A 87 11.30 -1.24 -12.35
N ILE A 88 12.57 -0.96 -12.11
CA ILE A 88 13.68 -1.91 -12.33
C ILE A 88 13.54 -3.13 -11.40
N ALA A 89 13.28 -2.92 -10.11
CA ALA A 89 13.13 -4.01 -9.16
C ALA A 89 11.98 -4.95 -9.54
N ILE A 90 10.83 -4.41 -9.96
CA ILE A 90 9.68 -5.20 -10.42
C ILE A 90 9.98 -5.90 -11.75
N LEU A 91 10.61 -5.21 -12.69
CA LEU A 91 11.01 -5.82 -13.95
C LEU A 91 11.92 -7.04 -13.73
N LEU A 92 12.91 -6.92 -12.85
CA LEU A 92 13.80 -8.02 -12.51
C LEU A 92 13.08 -9.18 -11.81
N GLN A 93 12.02 -8.92 -11.03
CA GLN A 93 11.19 -9.97 -10.42
C GLN A 93 10.51 -10.85 -11.48
N ALA A 94 10.19 -10.34 -12.67
CA ALA A 94 9.66 -11.14 -13.77
C ALA A 94 10.64 -12.22 -14.26
N PHE A 95 11.93 -12.00 -14.09
CA PHE A 95 13.01 -12.91 -14.50
C PHE A 95 13.52 -13.80 -13.36
N ALA A 96 12.94 -13.72 -12.17
CA ALA A 96 13.33 -14.59 -11.07
C ALA A 96 13.12 -16.07 -11.42
N ASN A 97 14.14 -16.90 -11.13
CA ASN A 97 14.13 -18.33 -11.38
C ASN A 97 14.06 -19.18 -10.10
N ASN A 98 14.21 -18.54 -8.95
CA ASN A 98 14.07 -19.18 -7.64
C ASN A 98 13.56 -18.17 -6.59
N VAL A 99 13.09 -18.69 -5.47
CA VAL A 99 12.48 -17.90 -4.40
C VAL A 99 13.47 -16.95 -3.72
N TRP A 100 14.76 -17.29 -3.65
CA TRP A 100 15.80 -16.44 -3.07
C TRP A 100 16.05 -15.18 -3.89
N GLN A 101 16.05 -15.31 -5.23
CA GLN A 101 16.13 -14.15 -6.11
C GLN A 101 14.92 -13.23 -5.91
N LEU A 102 13.73 -13.81 -5.83
CA LEU A 102 12.51 -13.05 -5.55
C LEU A 102 12.63 -12.30 -4.21
N PHE A 103 13.07 -12.96 -3.16
CA PHE A 103 13.26 -12.37 -1.83
C PHE A 103 14.22 -11.17 -1.86
N ILE A 104 15.38 -11.33 -2.49
CA ILE A 104 16.37 -10.25 -2.63
C ILE A 104 15.80 -9.10 -3.44
N LEU A 105 15.12 -9.36 -4.55
CA LEU A 105 14.51 -8.33 -5.39
C LEU A 105 13.37 -7.60 -4.69
N ARG A 106 12.65 -8.27 -3.80
CA ARG A 106 11.67 -7.67 -2.91
C ARG A 106 12.33 -6.75 -1.87
N ALA A 107 13.48 -7.11 -1.33
CA ALA A 107 14.26 -6.24 -0.46
C ALA A 107 14.75 -4.99 -1.22
N VAL A 108 15.24 -5.16 -2.47
CA VAL A 108 15.63 -4.04 -3.36
C VAL A 108 14.43 -3.14 -3.65
N MET A 109 13.24 -3.69 -3.88
CA MET A 109 12.01 -2.91 -4.05
C MET A 109 11.70 -2.07 -2.79
N GLY A 110 11.86 -2.64 -1.60
CA GLY A 110 11.73 -1.93 -0.33
C GLY A 110 12.74 -0.79 -0.20
N LEU A 111 14.01 -1.04 -0.58
CA LEU A 111 15.08 -0.04 -0.57
C LEU A 111 14.76 1.16 -1.49
N THR A 112 14.14 0.92 -2.63
CA THR A 112 13.81 1.95 -3.62
C THR A 112 12.44 2.60 -3.40
N SER A 113 11.60 2.11 -2.51
CA SER A 113 10.25 2.61 -2.24
C SER A 113 10.23 4.07 -1.71
N GLY A 114 9.02 4.62 -1.52
CA GLY A 114 8.82 5.94 -0.91
C GLY A 114 8.28 7.01 -1.86
N TYR A 115 7.68 6.63 -2.99
CA TYR A 115 7.05 7.58 -3.92
C TYR A 115 5.92 8.38 -3.24
N ILE A 116 4.95 7.69 -2.62
CA ILE A 116 3.74 8.31 -2.05
C ILE A 116 4.04 9.37 -0.97
N PRO A 117 4.86 9.10 0.07
CA PRO A 117 5.14 10.11 1.08
C PRO A 117 5.89 11.32 0.51
N ASN A 118 6.79 11.12 -0.46
CA ASN A 118 7.45 12.24 -1.14
C ASN A 118 6.49 13.04 -2.04
N ALA A 119 5.52 12.38 -2.67
CA ALA A 119 4.47 12.98 -3.45
C ALA A 119 3.59 13.89 -2.58
N MET A 120 3.12 13.39 -1.45
CA MET A 120 2.33 14.17 -0.49
C MET A 120 3.11 15.38 0.04
N ALA A 121 4.38 15.19 0.39
CA ALA A 121 5.22 16.28 0.87
C ALA A 121 5.53 17.33 -0.22
N LEU A 122 5.70 16.92 -1.48
CA LEU A 122 5.87 17.85 -2.60
C LEU A 122 4.62 18.73 -2.78
N VAL A 123 3.44 18.11 -2.83
CA VAL A 123 2.17 18.82 -3.00
C VAL A 123 1.89 19.73 -1.81
N ALA A 124 2.08 19.26 -0.59
CA ALA A 124 1.89 20.06 0.62
C ALA A 124 2.76 21.32 0.64
N SER A 125 3.96 21.26 0.04
CA SER A 125 4.88 22.41 -0.01
C SER A 125 4.59 23.43 -1.11
N GLN A 126 3.78 23.07 -2.11
CA GLN A 126 3.53 23.91 -3.30
C GLN A 126 2.12 24.47 -3.38
N VAL A 127 1.16 23.83 -2.71
CA VAL A 127 -0.24 24.22 -2.75
C VAL A 127 -0.51 25.32 -1.71
N PRO A 128 -1.31 26.34 -2.04
CA PRO A 128 -1.76 27.34 -1.05
C PRO A 128 -2.41 26.67 0.16
N ARG A 129 -2.20 27.23 1.35
CA ARG A 129 -2.67 26.64 2.63
C ARG A 129 -4.17 26.37 2.63
N GLU A 130 -4.96 27.24 2.00
CA GLU A 130 -6.43 27.12 1.91
C GLU A 130 -6.89 25.93 1.07
N ARG A 131 -6.02 25.38 0.21
CA ARG A 131 -6.33 24.26 -0.69
C ARG A 131 -5.52 23.01 -0.39
N SER A 132 -4.67 23.05 0.62
CA SER A 132 -3.76 21.94 0.96
C SER A 132 -4.53 20.67 1.33
N GLY A 133 -5.58 20.78 2.13
CA GLY A 133 -6.44 19.65 2.51
C GLY A 133 -7.08 18.99 1.28
N TRP A 134 -7.65 19.78 0.37
CA TRP A 134 -8.24 19.26 -0.87
C TRP A 134 -7.20 18.55 -1.75
N ALA A 135 -6.03 19.13 -1.92
CA ALA A 135 -5.00 18.54 -2.77
C ALA A 135 -4.44 17.23 -2.20
N LEU A 136 -4.21 17.16 -0.89
CA LEU A 136 -3.75 15.93 -0.23
C LEU A 136 -4.82 14.84 -0.24
N SER A 137 -6.09 15.20 -0.02
CA SER A 137 -7.19 14.25 -0.16
C SER A 137 -7.31 13.72 -1.59
N THR A 138 -7.08 14.57 -2.61
CA THR A 138 -7.06 14.15 -4.00
C THR A 138 -5.93 13.14 -4.26
N LEU A 139 -4.74 13.32 -3.69
CA LEU A 139 -3.67 12.32 -3.80
C LEU A 139 -4.01 11.01 -3.10
N SER A 140 -4.68 11.08 -1.95
CA SER A 140 -5.15 9.88 -1.23
C SER A 140 -6.14 9.07 -2.08
N THR A 141 -7.03 9.74 -2.84
CA THR A 141 -7.93 9.01 -3.77
C THR A 141 -7.16 8.27 -4.86
N ALA A 142 -6.05 8.82 -5.37
CA ALA A 142 -5.21 8.14 -6.34
C ALA A 142 -4.60 6.85 -5.77
N GLN A 143 -4.00 6.96 -4.59
CA GLN A 143 -3.41 5.82 -3.89
C GLN A 143 -4.44 4.72 -3.62
N ILE A 144 -5.58 5.08 -3.04
CA ILE A 144 -6.65 4.12 -2.70
C ILE A 144 -7.20 3.45 -3.95
N SER A 145 -7.46 4.22 -5.03
CA SER A 145 -7.91 3.66 -6.30
C SER A 145 -6.89 2.69 -6.90
N GLY A 146 -5.59 2.99 -6.80
CA GLY A 146 -4.52 2.09 -7.20
C GLY A 146 -4.51 0.79 -6.38
N VAL A 147 -4.64 0.91 -5.07
CA VAL A 147 -4.66 -0.25 -4.14
C VAL A 147 -5.87 -1.16 -4.39
N ILE A 148 -7.04 -0.59 -4.71
CA ILE A 148 -8.24 -1.36 -5.06
C ILE A 148 -8.14 -1.96 -6.46
N GLY A 149 -7.68 -1.17 -7.44
CA GLY A 149 -7.57 -1.60 -8.84
C GLY A 149 -6.46 -2.64 -9.07
N GLY A 150 -5.39 -2.59 -8.26
CA GLY A 150 -4.24 -3.48 -8.41
C GLY A 150 -4.57 -4.95 -8.37
N PRO A 151 -5.21 -5.47 -7.31
CA PRO A 151 -5.59 -6.87 -7.20
C PRO A 151 -6.55 -7.33 -8.32
N LEU A 152 -7.47 -6.47 -8.75
CA LEU A 152 -8.40 -6.77 -9.84
C LEU A 152 -7.67 -6.94 -11.17
N LEU A 153 -6.87 -5.93 -11.54
CA LEU A 153 -6.09 -5.96 -12.78
C LEU A 153 -5.01 -7.06 -12.72
N GLY A 154 -4.33 -7.18 -11.60
CA GLY A 154 -3.28 -8.18 -11.43
C GLY A 154 -3.81 -9.60 -11.51
N GLY A 155 -4.95 -9.90 -10.86
CA GLY A 155 -5.60 -11.20 -10.91
C GLY A 155 -6.10 -11.54 -12.31
N PHE A 156 -6.75 -10.60 -13.00
CA PHE A 156 -7.19 -10.78 -14.37
C PHE A 156 -6.01 -11.08 -15.32
N LEU A 157 -4.94 -10.29 -15.24
CA LEU A 157 -3.75 -10.49 -16.06
C LEU A 157 -3.04 -11.81 -15.73
N ALA A 158 -2.97 -12.18 -14.46
CA ALA A 158 -2.32 -13.40 -14.02
C ALA A 158 -2.97 -14.66 -14.60
N ASP A 159 -4.31 -14.70 -14.64
CA ASP A 159 -5.06 -15.84 -15.18
C ASP A 159 -5.10 -15.89 -16.70
N HIS A 160 -5.09 -14.74 -17.42
CA HIS A 160 -5.22 -14.70 -18.88
C HIS A 160 -3.90 -14.60 -19.63
N VAL A 161 -2.91 -13.90 -19.06
CA VAL A 161 -1.62 -13.62 -19.72
C VAL A 161 -0.46 -14.30 -18.99
N GLY A 162 -0.65 -14.65 -17.74
CA GLY A 162 0.32 -15.30 -16.87
C GLY A 162 0.95 -14.39 -15.83
N LEU A 163 1.42 -15.00 -14.74
CA LEU A 163 1.95 -14.30 -13.57
C LEU A 163 3.14 -13.38 -13.89
N ARG A 164 4.03 -13.79 -14.80
CA ARG A 164 5.18 -12.95 -15.18
C ARG A 164 4.78 -11.69 -15.94
N ALA A 165 3.71 -11.75 -16.74
CA ALA A 165 3.21 -10.60 -17.48
C ALA A 165 2.75 -9.47 -16.55
N VAL A 166 2.23 -9.79 -15.37
CA VAL A 166 1.84 -8.81 -14.37
C VAL A 166 3.02 -7.94 -13.95
N PHE A 167 4.19 -8.54 -13.71
CA PHE A 167 5.41 -7.80 -13.37
C PHE A 167 5.88 -6.89 -14.52
N PHE A 168 5.84 -7.37 -15.77
CA PHE A 168 6.20 -6.56 -16.94
C PHE A 168 5.27 -5.33 -17.07
N ILE A 169 3.97 -5.54 -17.01
CA ILE A 169 2.99 -4.45 -17.14
C ILE A 169 3.18 -3.44 -16.01
N THR A 170 3.41 -3.90 -14.78
CA THR A 170 3.67 -3.01 -13.65
C THR A 170 4.95 -2.19 -13.83
N ALA A 171 6.01 -2.83 -14.32
CA ALA A 171 7.27 -2.13 -14.59
C ALA A 171 7.08 -1.04 -15.65
N ILE A 172 6.27 -1.30 -16.69
CA ILE A 172 5.91 -0.31 -17.72
C ILE A 172 5.14 0.86 -17.09
N LEU A 173 4.12 0.60 -16.27
CA LEU A 173 3.34 1.65 -15.61
C LEU A 173 4.19 2.52 -14.68
N LEU A 174 5.12 1.93 -13.93
CA LEU A 174 6.06 2.67 -13.10
C LEU A 174 7.09 3.46 -13.93
N THR A 175 7.49 2.93 -15.09
CA THR A 175 8.35 3.66 -16.03
C THR A 175 7.60 4.85 -16.62
N VAL A 176 6.32 4.71 -16.95
CA VAL A 176 5.46 5.84 -17.34
C VAL A 176 5.39 6.87 -16.22
N SER A 177 5.19 6.44 -14.97
CA SER A 177 5.22 7.33 -13.80
C SER A 177 6.55 8.08 -13.66
N PHE A 178 7.67 7.39 -13.91
CA PHE A 178 9.01 8.01 -13.94
C PHE A 178 9.11 9.09 -15.02
N LEU A 179 8.68 8.80 -16.25
CA LEU A 179 8.74 9.75 -17.37
C LEU A 179 7.83 10.97 -17.12
N VAL A 180 6.60 10.74 -16.63
CA VAL A 180 5.69 11.82 -16.22
C VAL A 180 6.33 12.70 -15.15
N THR A 181 6.93 12.08 -14.14
CA THR A 181 7.64 12.80 -13.07
C THR A 181 8.83 13.60 -13.61
N LEU A 182 9.59 13.02 -14.54
CA LEU A 182 10.78 13.64 -15.11
C LEU A 182 10.43 14.91 -15.91
N PHE A 183 9.44 14.82 -16.79
CA PHE A 183 9.13 15.88 -17.75
C PHE A 183 8.12 16.90 -17.25
N LEU A 184 7.12 16.48 -16.48
CA LEU A 184 6.01 17.35 -16.09
C LEU A 184 6.17 17.98 -14.71
N ILE A 185 6.84 17.31 -13.75
CA ILE A 185 6.97 17.85 -12.41
C ILE A 185 8.05 18.93 -12.36
N LYS A 186 7.65 20.11 -11.89
CA LYS A 186 8.56 21.23 -11.60
C LYS A 186 8.63 21.46 -10.09
N GLU A 187 9.82 21.34 -9.54
CA GLU A 187 10.08 21.67 -8.13
C GLU A 187 10.41 23.17 -8.04
N GLY A 188 9.63 23.92 -7.27
CA GLY A 188 9.87 25.34 -7.02
C GLY A 188 11.04 25.59 -6.08
N ALA A 189 11.30 26.89 -5.79
CA ALA A 189 12.34 27.29 -4.85
C ALA A 189 12.12 26.62 -3.48
N ARG A 190 13.18 26.04 -2.93
CA ARG A 190 13.14 25.28 -1.68
C ARG A 190 13.17 26.26 -0.51
N PRO A 191 12.27 26.15 0.47
CA PRO A 191 12.51 26.74 1.77
C PRO A 191 13.78 26.08 2.35
N GLN A 192 14.83 26.86 2.57
CA GLN A 192 16.00 26.36 3.29
C GLN A 192 15.60 26.17 4.76
N VAL A 193 15.22 24.93 5.12
CA VAL A 193 15.05 24.59 6.53
C VAL A 193 16.44 24.60 7.18
N SER A 194 16.66 25.59 8.02
CA SER A 194 17.89 25.73 8.79
C SER A 194 18.16 24.45 9.59
N LYS A 195 19.44 24.04 9.66
CA LYS A 195 19.86 22.91 10.51
C LYS A 195 19.44 23.08 11.99
N ALA A 196 19.30 24.33 12.43
CA ALA A 196 18.91 24.68 13.81
C ALA A 196 17.45 24.34 14.14
N GLU A 197 16.56 24.22 13.15
CA GLU A 197 15.13 23.91 13.36
C GLU A 197 14.80 22.42 13.37
N ARG A 198 15.79 21.54 13.17
CA ARG A 198 15.56 20.09 13.20
C ARG A 198 15.52 19.61 14.65
N LEU A 199 14.35 19.54 15.21
CA LEU A 199 14.14 18.90 16.49
C LEU A 199 14.55 17.41 16.41
N SER A 200 15.39 16.99 17.35
CA SER A 200 15.69 15.56 17.52
C SER A 200 14.38 14.78 17.80
N GLY A 201 14.27 13.54 17.33
CA GLY A 201 13.08 12.71 17.63
C GLY A 201 12.81 12.62 19.14
N LYS A 202 13.84 12.63 19.99
CA LYS A 202 13.69 12.70 21.46
C LYS A 202 13.07 14.02 21.91
N ALA A 203 13.43 15.15 21.29
CA ALA A 203 12.90 16.46 21.62
C ALA A 203 11.44 16.59 21.18
N VAL A 204 11.08 16.03 20.01
CA VAL A 204 9.69 15.93 19.54
C VAL A 204 8.84 15.09 20.50
N PHE A 205 9.36 13.93 20.91
CA PHE A 205 8.65 13.07 21.85
C PHE A 205 8.47 13.72 23.24
N ALA A 206 9.47 14.46 23.71
CA ALA A 206 9.42 15.18 24.97
C ALA A 206 8.46 16.39 24.93
N SER A 207 8.15 16.93 23.74
CA SER A 207 7.20 18.04 23.56
C SER A 207 5.74 17.58 23.50
N LEU A 208 5.46 16.28 23.48
CA LEU A 208 4.09 15.75 23.42
C LEU A 208 3.36 15.95 24.74
N THR A 209 2.18 16.53 24.68
CA THR A 209 1.32 16.74 25.87
C THR A 209 0.84 15.41 26.46
N HIS A 210 0.59 14.40 25.61
CA HIS A 210 0.09 13.07 26.01
C HIS A 210 0.85 11.96 25.29
N PRO A 211 2.11 11.65 25.68
CA PRO A 211 2.92 10.64 24.99
C PRO A 211 2.32 9.22 25.07
N GLY A 212 1.64 8.87 26.16
CA GLY A 212 0.95 7.59 26.30
C GLY A 212 -0.17 7.36 25.30
N LEU A 213 -0.95 8.42 24.99
CA LEU A 213 -2.01 8.36 23.96
C LEU A 213 -1.40 8.13 22.58
N VAL A 214 -0.31 8.82 22.26
CA VAL A 214 0.35 8.65 20.96
C VAL A 214 0.91 7.23 20.81
N ILE A 215 1.54 6.68 21.86
CA ILE A 215 2.04 5.29 21.85
C ILE A 215 0.90 4.29 21.68
N SER A 216 -0.22 4.48 22.38
CA SER A 216 -1.37 3.57 22.26
C SER A 216 -1.99 3.61 20.86
N LEU A 217 -2.07 4.78 20.21
CA LEU A 217 -2.53 4.90 18.83
C LEU A 217 -1.59 4.21 17.85
N PHE A 218 -0.27 4.37 18.01
CA PHE A 218 0.71 3.64 17.20
C PHE A 218 0.58 2.13 17.36
N PHE A 219 0.41 1.64 18.60
CA PHE A 219 0.23 0.22 18.87
C PHE A 219 -1.07 -0.31 18.27
N THR A 220 -2.17 0.41 18.41
CA THR A 220 -3.46 0.05 17.80
C THR A 220 -3.34 -0.02 16.27
N THR A 221 -2.71 0.99 15.65
CA THR A 221 -2.48 1.00 14.19
C THR A 221 -1.59 -0.18 13.77
N LEU A 222 -0.53 -0.50 14.55
CA LEU A 222 0.33 -1.65 14.28
C LEU A 222 -0.48 -2.95 14.28
N VAL A 223 -1.32 -3.18 15.30
CA VAL A 223 -2.17 -4.38 15.39
C VAL A 223 -3.13 -4.47 14.21
N ILE A 224 -3.83 -3.40 13.86
CA ILE A 224 -4.75 -3.35 12.70
C ILE A 224 -3.99 -3.72 11.41
N GLN A 225 -2.81 -3.12 11.19
CA GLN A 225 -2.02 -3.38 9.99
C GLN A 225 -1.45 -4.81 9.93
N LEU A 226 -1.08 -5.38 11.08
CA LEU A 226 -0.68 -6.80 11.16
C LEU A 226 -1.84 -7.73 10.80
N CYS A 227 -3.03 -7.49 11.34
CA CYS A 227 -4.22 -8.30 11.04
C CYS A 227 -4.59 -8.21 9.56
N ASN A 228 -4.71 -7.01 9.00
CA ASN A 228 -5.06 -6.80 7.60
C ASN A 228 -3.97 -7.31 6.64
N GLY A 229 -2.70 -7.12 6.98
CA GLY A 229 -1.56 -7.54 6.18
C GLY A 229 -1.33 -9.05 6.15
N SER A 230 -1.76 -9.79 7.18
CA SER A 230 -1.55 -11.24 7.29
C SER A 230 -2.32 -12.06 6.26
N ILE A 231 -3.49 -11.59 5.82
CA ILE A 231 -4.36 -12.33 4.89
C ILE A 231 -3.83 -12.28 3.46
N GLY A 232 -3.29 -11.12 3.03
CA GLY A 232 -2.88 -10.90 1.65
C GLY A 232 -1.96 -11.99 1.09
N PRO A 233 -0.85 -12.32 1.77
CA PRO A 233 0.14 -13.29 1.29
C PRO A 233 -0.34 -14.74 1.18
N ILE A 234 -1.47 -15.09 1.82
CA ILE A 234 -2.00 -16.46 1.83
C ILE A 234 -3.34 -16.59 1.11
N LEU A 235 -3.91 -15.46 0.65
CA LEU A 235 -5.28 -15.41 0.13
C LEU A 235 -5.52 -16.37 -1.02
N ALA A 236 -4.61 -16.43 -2.01
CA ALA A 236 -4.76 -17.33 -3.15
C ALA A 236 -4.68 -18.81 -2.76
N LEU A 237 -3.83 -19.17 -1.79
CA LEU A 237 -3.75 -20.55 -1.27
C LEU A 237 -5.04 -20.94 -0.55
N PHE A 238 -5.59 -20.03 0.24
CA PHE A 238 -6.84 -20.26 0.95
C PHE A 238 -8.03 -20.40 -0.02
N ILE A 239 -8.10 -19.59 -1.07
CA ILE A 239 -9.12 -19.73 -2.12
C ILE A 239 -8.93 -21.04 -2.87
N LYS A 240 -7.70 -21.43 -3.20
CA LYS A 240 -7.40 -22.68 -3.88
C LYS A 240 -7.82 -23.91 -3.06
N SER A 241 -7.71 -23.86 -1.75
CA SER A 241 -8.18 -24.96 -0.88
C SER A 241 -9.72 -25.10 -0.85
N MET A 242 -10.46 -23.99 -1.06
CA MET A 242 -11.92 -23.97 -1.09
C MET A 242 -12.50 -24.25 -2.49
N ALA A 243 -11.75 -23.93 -3.55
CA ALA A 243 -12.20 -24.08 -4.94
C ALA A 243 -11.05 -24.64 -5.82
N PRO A 244 -10.63 -25.92 -5.62
CA PRO A 244 -9.46 -26.49 -6.28
C PRO A 244 -9.63 -26.59 -7.80
N ASP A 245 -10.86 -26.74 -8.29
CA ASP A 245 -11.18 -26.89 -9.71
C ASP A 245 -11.35 -25.56 -10.46
N SER A 246 -11.20 -24.42 -9.78
CA SER A 246 -11.34 -23.12 -10.41
C SER A 246 -10.14 -22.77 -11.29
N ASN A 247 -10.41 -22.40 -12.53
CA ASN A 247 -9.36 -21.94 -13.48
C ASN A 247 -8.94 -20.47 -13.24
N ASN A 248 -9.69 -19.71 -12.43
CA ASN A 248 -9.52 -18.26 -12.26
C ASN A 248 -9.17 -17.90 -10.79
N ILE A 249 -8.25 -18.63 -10.18
CA ILE A 249 -7.91 -18.45 -8.74
C ILE A 249 -7.31 -17.09 -8.48
N ALA A 250 -6.44 -16.59 -9.37
CA ALA A 250 -5.81 -15.29 -9.18
C ALA A 250 -6.82 -14.15 -9.31
N PHE A 251 -7.76 -14.25 -10.23
CA PHE A 251 -8.83 -13.25 -10.38
C PHE A 251 -9.78 -13.25 -9.18
N LEU A 252 -10.18 -14.43 -8.69
CA LEU A 252 -10.99 -14.55 -7.46
C LEU A 252 -10.27 -13.97 -6.25
N ALA A 253 -8.98 -14.25 -6.11
CA ALA A 253 -8.15 -13.68 -5.05
C ALA A 253 -8.05 -12.16 -5.17
N GLY A 254 -7.90 -11.66 -6.40
CA GLY A 254 -7.88 -10.22 -6.70
C GLY A 254 -9.19 -9.54 -6.34
N MET A 255 -10.33 -10.12 -6.72
CA MET A 255 -11.65 -9.59 -6.36
C MET A 255 -11.83 -9.54 -4.83
N ILE A 256 -11.59 -10.66 -4.15
CA ILE A 256 -11.75 -10.74 -2.69
C ILE A 256 -10.78 -9.81 -1.96
N ALA A 257 -9.59 -9.58 -2.51
CA ALA A 257 -8.63 -8.62 -1.96
C ALA A 257 -9.07 -7.16 -2.12
N ALA A 258 -9.75 -6.82 -3.22
CA ALA A 258 -10.21 -5.46 -3.50
C ALA A 258 -11.47 -5.07 -2.71
N VAL A 259 -12.33 -6.04 -2.38
CA VAL A 259 -13.63 -5.83 -1.72
C VAL A 259 -13.56 -4.99 -0.43
N PRO A 260 -12.61 -5.20 0.50
CA PRO A 260 -12.51 -4.35 1.70
C PRO A 260 -12.24 -2.89 1.38
N GLY A 261 -11.39 -2.62 0.39
CA GLY A 261 -11.11 -1.25 -0.04
C GLY A 261 -12.34 -0.54 -0.59
N ILE A 262 -13.15 -1.23 -1.38
CA ILE A 262 -14.42 -0.69 -1.93
C ILE A 262 -15.40 -0.37 -0.80
N SER A 263 -15.58 -1.29 0.15
CA SER A 263 -16.49 -1.08 1.27
C SER A 263 -16.02 0.00 2.23
N ALA A 264 -14.70 0.11 2.45
CA ALA A 264 -14.09 1.18 3.24
C ALA A 264 -14.35 2.56 2.63
N LEU A 265 -14.23 2.73 1.30
CA LEU A 265 -14.58 3.99 0.62
C LEU A 265 -16.03 4.41 0.84
N ILE A 266 -16.94 3.45 0.90
CA ILE A 266 -18.38 3.71 1.13
C ILE A 266 -18.65 4.06 2.60
N SER A 267 -17.96 3.40 3.53
CA SER A 267 -18.21 3.52 4.98
C SER A 267 -17.49 4.70 5.62
N ALA A 268 -16.26 5.02 5.18
CA ALA A 268 -15.41 6.04 5.81
C ALA A 268 -16.11 7.39 5.99
N PRO A 269 -16.80 7.99 4.99
CA PRO A 269 -17.48 9.28 5.19
C PRO A 269 -18.65 9.21 6.18
N ARG A 270 -19.33 8.04 6.25
CA ARG A 270 -20.48 7.84 7.12
C ARG A 270 -20.04 7.61 8.56
N LEU A 271 -19.07 6.74 8.75
CA LEU A 271 -18.51 6.41 10.07
C LEU A 271 -17.71 7.59 10.64
N GLY A 272 -17.02 8.36 9.81
CA GLY A 272 -16.38 9.62 10.23
C GLY A 272 -17.39 10.61 10.80
N LYS A 273 -18.48 10.90 10.07
CA LYS A 273 -19.57 11.78 10.57
C LYS A 273 -20.24 11.25 11.84
N LEU A 274 -20.35 9.94 11.98
CA LEU A 274 -20.88 9.32 13.18
C LEU A 274 -19.90 9.47 14.35
N GLY A 275 -18.59 9.32 14.07
CA GLY A 275 -17.51 9.55 15.04
C GLY A 275 -17.51 10.97 15.60
N ASP A 276 -17.76 11.98 14.74
CA ASP A 276 -17.89 13.39 15.17
C ASP A 276 -19.06 13.61 16.14
N ARG A 277 -20.14 12.81 16.02
CA ARG A 277 -21.35 12.94 16.86
C ARG A 277 -21.26 12.18 18.18
N ILE A 278 -20.80 10.93 18.16
CA ILE A 278 -20.84 10.05 19.35
C ILE A 278 -19.46 9.81 19.98
N GLY A 279 -18.42 10.37 19.37
CA GLY A 279 -17.02 10.27 19.79
C GLY A 279 -16.24 9.20 19.04
N THR A 280 -15.09 9.58 18.50
CA THR A 280 -14.19 8.73 17.70
C THR A 280 -13.76 7.48 18.46
N SER A 281 -13.50 7.58 19.78
CA SER A 281 -13.09 6.44 20.61
C SER A 281 -14.13 5.32 20.66
N ARG A 282 -15.42 5.67 20.72
CA ARG A 282 -16.53 4.68 20.73
C ARG A 282 -16.65 3.95 19.39
N ILE A 283 -16.53 4.71 18.29
CA ILE A 283 -16.56 4.14 16.94
C ILE A 283 -15.37 3.20 16.74
N LEU A 284 -14.17 3.63 17.12
CA LEU A 284 -12.95 2.81 17.02
C LEU A 284 -13.11 1.51 17.80
N LEU A 285 -13.62 1.56 19.03
CA LEU A 285 -13.84 0.36 19.83
C LEU A 285 -14.87 -0.59 19.17
N ALA A 286 -16.00 -0.06 18.71
CA ALA A 286 -17.04 -0.84 18.05
C ALA A 286 -16.54 -1.51 16.77
N THR A 287 -15.76 -0.80 15.95
CA THR A 287 -15.20 -1.35 14.70
C THR A 287 -14.09 -2.36 14.97
N LEU A 288 -13.26 -2.19 16.00
CA LEU A 288 -12.30 -3.20 16.43
C LEU A 288 -13.00 -4.49 16.91
N CYS A 289 -14.04 -4.38 17.72
CA CYS A 289 -14.85 -5.54 18.12
C CYS A 289 -15.47 -6.24 16.91
N CYS A 290 -16.02 -5.49 15.97
CA CYS A 290 -16.56 -6.02 14.72
C CYS A 290 -15.46 -6.75 13.92
N ALA A 291 -14.27 -6.18 13.79
CA ALA A 291 -13.15 -6.80 13.10
C ALA A 291 -12.76 -8.14 13.74
N VAL A 292 -12.68 -8.23 15.06
CA VAL A 292 -12.38 -9.49 15.77
C VAL A 292 -13.43 -10.57 15.42
N VAL A 293 -14.72 -10.21 15.43
CA VAL A 293 -15.80 -11.15 15.07
C VAL A 293 -15.67 -11.58 13.61
N MET A 294 -15.36 -10.65 12.69
CA MET A 294 -15.19 -10.99 11.26
C MET A 294 -13.99 -11.89 11.02
N PHE A 295 -12.82 -11.61 11.65
CA PHE A 295 -11.65 -12.47 11.55
C PHE A 295 -11.92 -13.87 12.10
N PHE A 296 -12.62 -13.97 13.23
CA PHE A 296 -13.02 -15.26 13.80
C PHE A 296 -13.96 -16.01 12.84
N ALA A 297 -14.98 -15.34 12.29
CA ALA A 297 -15.89 -15.93 11.33
C ALA A 297 -15.19 -16.42 10.05
N MET A 298 -14.14 -15.71 9.59
CA MET A 298 -13.35 -16.13 8.43
C MET A 298 -12.64 -17.47 8.61
N SER A 299 -12.37 -17.90 9.84
CA SER A 299 -11.75 -19.21 10.10
C SER A 299 -12.68 -20.41 9.81
N PHE A 300 -13.97 -20.18 9.72
CA PHE A 300 -15.00 -21.23 9.44
C PHE A 300 -15.52 -21.19 8.01
N VAL A 301 -14.97 -20.34 7.15
CA VAL A 301 -15.44 -20.17 5.77
C VAL A 301 -15.09 -21.38 4.91
N THR A 302 -16.06 -21.85 4.15
CA THR A 302 -15.94 -23.01 3.25
C THR A 302 -16.06 -22.64 1.77
N SER A 303 -16.44 -21.39 1.44
CA SER A 303 -16.57 -20.95 0.05
C SER A 303 -15.99 -19.55 -0.19
N PRO A 304 -15.46 -19.26 -1.40
CA PRO A 304 -14.93 -17.94 -1.75
C PRO A 304 -15.97 -16.81 -1.61
N LEU A 305 -17.25 -17.10 -1.87
CA LEU A 305 -18.33 -16.12 -1.72
C LEU A 305 -18.52 -15.69 -0.26
N GLN A 306 -18.54 -16.66 0.68
CA GLN A 306 -18.63 -16.34 2.11
C GLN A 306 -17.45 -15.49 2.56
N LEU A 307 -16.24 -15.84 2.09
CA LEU A 307 -15.04 -15.05 2.37
C LEU A 307 -15.19 -13.63 1.84
N GLY A 308 -15.68 -13.45 0.61
CA GLY A 308 -15.92 -12.14 0.01
C GLY A 308 -16.90 -11.28 0.83
N VAL A 309 -18.01 -11.87 1.29
CA VAL A 309 -18.98 -11.17 2.14
C VAL A 309 -18.37 -10.73 3.47
N LEU A 310 -17.64 -11.62 4.15
CA LEU A 310 -16.96 -11.26 5.42
C LEU A 310 -15.89 -10.20 5.21
N ARG A 311 -15.15 -10.26 4.10
CA ARG A 311 -14.17 -9.23 3.71
C ARG A 311 -14.84 -7.89 3.41
N PHE A 312 -16.03 -7.89 2.83
CA PHE A 312 -16.82 -6.66 2.63
C PHE A 312 -17.22 -6.03 3.96
N LEU A 313 -17.71 -6.84 4.90
CA LEU A 313 -18.09 -6.37 6.24
C LEU A 313 -16.88 -5.87 7.04
N LEU A 314 -15.73 -6.56 6.94
CA LEU A 314 -14.47 -6.12 7.55
C LEU A 314 -14.04 -4.78 6.99
N GLY A 315 -14.04 -4.59 5.66
CA GLY A 315 -13.68 -3.33 5.05
C GLY A 315 -14.62 -2.19 5.42
N PHE A 316 -15.90 -2.49 5.69
CA PHE A 316 -16.82 -1.50 6.24
C PHE A 316 -16.38 -1.00 7.62
N ALA A 317 -15.89 -1.90 8.48
CA ALA A 317 -15.29 -1.53 9.77
C ALA A 317 -13.96 -0.77 9.59
N ASP A 318 -13.10 -1.20 8.66
CA ASP A 318 -11.81 -0.56 8.36
C ASP A 318 -11.96 0.91 7.94
N GLY A 319 -13.07 1.28 7.30
CA GLY A 319 -13.35 2.66 6.93
C GLY A 319 -13.46 3.65 8.10
N ALA A 320 -13.62 3.17 9.33
CA ALA A 320 -13.59 4.00 10.53
C ALA A 320 -12.26 3.91 11.31
N MET A 321 -11.43 2.92 10.98
CA MET A 321 -10.13 2.70 11.64
C MET A 321 -9.00 3.49 11.00
N LEU A 322 -9.17 3.85 9.72
CA LEU A 322 -8.20 4.64 8.98
C LEU A 322 -8.65 6.10 9.00
N PRO A 323 -7.84 7.01 9.56
CA PRO A 323 -8.15 8.44 9.58
C PRO A 323 -8.10 9.08 8.20
#